data_239611ed91ef01113c4faf79da6c7a40
#
_entry.id   239611ed91ef01113c4faf79da6c7a40
#
_cell.length_a   1.000
_cell.length_b   1.000
_cell.length_c   1.000
_cell.angle_alpha   90.00
_cell.angle_beta   90.00
_cell.angle_gamma   90.00
#
_symmetry.space_group_name_H-M   'P 1'
#
loop_
_entity.id
_entity.type
_entity.pdbx_description
1 polymer ?
#
loop_
_entity_poly.entity_id
_entity_poly.type
_entity_poly.pdbx_seq_one_letter_code
_entity_poly.pdbx_strand_id
1 'polypeptide(L)'
;MRVLVTGARGFVGRNLCCALKNIRDGKDRREKYQALLPLEVMKYDLDSTPAELDGYCSRADFVFNLAGVNRPKDQSEFMEGNFGFASTLLETLERHGNRCPVMLSSSAQASLSGRFEGSVYGESKLAGEGLFRQYSERTGAPVLIYRFPNLYGKWCRPRYNSAVATFCDAVANGRPYTVNDPSVELELLYIDDLVGEMLAALLGEEHRCGYEGLERVEGDDFCYVPGTDVKTLGEIVYLLDSFRDSRETLSVPDLTEGSFSKKLWSTFLSYYEPGHFAYGLRPNTDARGSFTEFLRTPERGQVSINVSRPGITKGNHWHMSKWERFLVVSGTASIKLRKVGEDANGNPFPVDEYTVSGSDMRAVEMIPGYTHSITNLSDTEDLVSVMWANEPFDPENPDTYYEEV
;
A
#
# COMPACT_ATOMS: atom_id res chain seq x y z
N MET A 1 -20.11 7.58 -18.75
CA MET A 1 -19.66 8.79 -18.01
C MET A 1 -18.39 9.33 -18.65
N ARG A 2 -18.28 10.66 -18.83
CA ARG A 2 -17.11 11.35 -19.41
C ARG A 2 -16.46 12.18 -18.31
N VAL A 3 -15.24 11.79 -17.92
CA VAL A 3 -14.53 12.41 -16.80
C VAL A 3 -13.33 13.19 -17.31
N LEU A 4 -13.32 14.50 -17.06
CA LEU A 4 -12.17 15.37 -17.34
C LEU A 4 -11.24 15.37 -16.13
N VAL A 5 -9.95 15.07 -16.35
CA VAL A 5 -8.91 15.15 -15.33
C VAL A 5 -7.86 16.16 -15.79
N THR A 6 -7.77 17.30 -15.14
CA THR A 6 -6.69 18.27 -15.36
C THR A 6 -5.50 17.93 -14.46
N GLY A 7 -4.27 18.26 -14.89
CA GLY A 7 -3.07 17.79 -14.19
C GLY A 7 -2.93 16.27 -14.23
N ALA A 8 -3.37 15.65 -15.31
CA ALA A 8 -3.51 14.20 -15.47
C ALA A 8 -2.17 13.43 -15.36
N ARG A 9 -1.02 14.09 -15.61
CA ARG A 9 0.32 13.52 -15.48
C ARG A 9 0.98 13.77 -14.12
N GLY A 10 0.36 14.63 -13.30
CA GLY A 10 0.78 14.87 -11.93
C GLY A 10 0.62 13.62 -11.04
N PHE A 11 1.13 13.68 -9.83
CA PHE A 11 1.10 12.55 -8.89
C PHE A 11 -0.32 12.01 -8.68
N VAL A 12 -1.26 12.89 -8.29
CA VAL A 12 -2.66 12.49 -8.05
C VAL A 12 -3.35 12.12 -9.37
N GLY A 13 -3.20 12.94 -10.41
CA GLY A 13 -3.83 12.72 -11.71
C GLY A 13 -3.43 11.38 -12.34
N ARG A 14 -2.15 11.00 -12.26
CA ARG A 14 -1.67 9.71 -12.75
C ARG A 14 -2.32 8.52 -12.04
N ASN A 15 -2.44 8.57 -10.71
CA ASN A 15 -3.07 7.52 -9.92
C ASN A 15 -4.56 7.40 -10.23
N LEU A 16 -5.27 8.53 -10.27
CA LEU A 16 -6.69 8.57 -10.63
C LEU A 16 -6.93 8.05 -12.05
N CYS A 17 -6.18 8.55 -13.04
CA CYS A 17 -6.30 8.09 -14.43
C CYS A 17 -6.03 6.59 -14.58
N CYS A 18 -5.12 6.03 -13.78
CA CYS A 18 -4.85 4.59 -13.76
C CYS A 18 -6.06 3.82 -13.22
N ALA A 19 -6.66 4.26 -12.11
CA ALA A 19 -7.85 3.65 -11.53
C ALA A 19 -9.05 3.71 -12.49
N LEU A 20 -9.34 4.86 -13.08
CA LEU A 20 -10.39 5.04 -14.07
C LEU A 20 -10.18 4.14 -15.32
N LYS A 21 -8.93 4.03 -15.77
CA LYS A 21 -8.59 3.11 -16.86
C LYS A 21 -8.86 1.65 -16.49
N ASN A 22 -8.54 1.23 -15.27
CA ASN A 22 -8.80 -0.14 -14.82
C ASN A 22 -10.30 -0.46 -14.79
N ILE A 23 -11.14 0.50 -14.40
CA ILE A 23 -12.61 0.36 -14.45
C ILE A 23 -13.07 0.28 -15.91
N ARG A 24 -12.65 1.21 -16.76
CA ARG A 24 -13.00 1.26 -18.17
C ARG A 24 -12.66 -0.03 -18.93
N ASP A 25 -11.48 -0.56 -18.67
CA ASP A 25 -10.93 -1.74 -19.34
C ASP A 25 -11.42 -3.08 -18.70
N GLY A 26 -12.35 -3.02 -17.74
CA GLY A 26 -12.92 -4.19 -17.06
C GLY A 26 -11.95 -4.96 -16.17
N LYS A 27 -10.83 -4.34 -15.77
CA LYS A 27 -9.86 -4.92 -14.84
C LYS A 27 -10.31 -4.77 -13.39
N ASP A 28 -10.89 -3.62 -13.04
CA ASP A 28 -11.60 -3.42 -11.79
C ASP A 28 -13.08 -3.78 -12.00
N ARG A 29 -13.49 -4.89 -11.38
CA ARG A 29 -14.82 -5.49 -11.58
C ARG A 29 -15.77 -5.29 -10.40
N ARG A 30 -15.40 -4.40 -9.45
CA ARG A 30 -16.27 -4.09 -8.32
C ARG A 30 -17.62 -3.58 -8.82
N GLU A 31 -18.71 -4.17 -8.33
CA GLU A 31 -20.08 -3.93 -8.80
C GLU A 31 -20.44 -2.44 -8.77
N LYS A 32 -20.06 -1.73 -7.71
CA LYS A 32 -20.35 -0.30 -7.55
C LYS A 32 -19.83 0.59 -8.69
N TYR A 33 -18.78 0.16 -9.40
CA TYR A 33 -18.22 0.94 -10.51
C TYR A 33 -18.84 0.64 -11.87
N GLN A 34 -19.75 -0.33 -11.96
CA GLN A 34 -20.46 -0.62 -13.21
C GLN A 34 -21.37 0.54 -13.64
N ALA A 35 -21.86 1.32 -12.66
CA ALA A 35 -22.65 2.53 -12.92
C ALA A 35 -21.87 3.63 -13.68
N LEU A 36 -20.54 3.60 -13.67
CA LEU A 36 -19.69 4.56 -14.36
C LEU A 36 -19.52 4.23 -15.86
N LEU A 37 -19.88 3.02 -16.29
CA LEU A 37 -19.68 2.55 -17.66
C LEU A 37 -20.83 3.00 -18.60
N PRO A 38 -20.57 3.25 -19.88
CA PRO A 38 -19.24 3.33 -20.48
C PRO A 38 -18.47 4.56 -19.99
N LEU A 39 -17.16 4.40 -19.75
CA LEU A 39 -16.29 5.42 -19.15
C LEU A 39 -15.30 5.97 -20.18
N GLU A 40 -15.32 7.30 -20.40
CA GLU A 40 -14.32 8.04 -21.16
C GLU A 40 -13.50 8.91 -20.19
N VAL A 41 -12.16 8.82 -20.28
CA VAL A 41 -11.24 9.64 -19.48
C VAL A 41 -10.55 10.64 -20.38
N MET A 42 -10.93 11.90 -20.24
CA MET A 42 -10.35 13.04 -20.95
C MET A 42 -9.22 13.63 -20.10
N LYS A 43 -7.98 13.56 -20.61
CA LYS A 43 -6.79 13.99 -19.89
C LYS A 43 -6.32 15.34 -20.40
N TYR A 44 -6.16 16.30 -19.51
CA TYR A 44 -5.64 17.62 -19.81
C TYR A 44 -4.40 17.91 -18.96
N ASP A 45 -3.30 18.36 -19.60
CA ASP A 45 -2.05 18.68 -18.92
C ASP A 45 -1.28 19.77 -19.70
N LEU A 46 -0.06 20.12 -19.29
CA LEU A 46 0.74 21.22 -19.83
C LEU A 46 0.98 21.16 -21.35
N ASP A 47 0.93 19.99 -21.95
CA ASP A 47 1.10 19.79 -23.40
C ASP A 47 -0.25 19.75 -24.15
N SER A 48 -1.36 19.91 -23.47
CA SER A 48 -2.69 19.99 -24.07
C SER A 48 -2.98 21.40 -24.60
N THR A 49 -3.83 21.46 -25.61
CA THR A 49 -4.20 22.71 -26.27
C THR A 49 -5.47 23.34 -25.68
N PRO A 50 -5.67 24.67 -25.80
CA PRO A 50 -6.94 25.32 -25.43
C PRO A 50 -8.16 24.72 -26.15
N ALA A 51 -8.00 24.28 -27.39
CA ALA A 51 -9.08 23.64 -28.16
C ALA A 51 -9.49 22.30 -27.59
N GLU A 52 -8.54 21.52 -27.03
CA GLU A 52 -8.86 20.28 -26.30
C GLU A 52 -9.64 20.59 -25.01
N LEU A 53 -9.22 21.61 -24.24
CA LEU A 53 -9.96 22.03 -23.04
C LEU A 53 -11.40 22.41 -23.40
N ASP A 54 -11.58 23.22 -24.45
CA ASP A 54 -12.90 23.65 -24.93
C ASP A 54 -13.77 22.43 -25.29
N GLY A 55 -13.24 21.50 -26.10
CA GLY A 55 -13.94 20.30 -26.49
C GLY A 55 -14.23 19.34 -25.32
N TYR A 56 -13.38 19.29 -24.29
CA TYR A 56 -13.63 18.48 -23.09
C TYR A 56 -14.70 19.14 -22.20
N CYS A 57 -14.59 20.43 -21.95
CA CYS A 57 -15.56 21.18 -21.13
C CYS A 57 -16.97 21.14 -21.71
N SER A 58 -17.11 21.13 -23.05
CA SER A 58 -18.43 21.07 -23.71
C SER A 58 -19.21 19.77 -23.41
N ARG A 59 -18.54 18.70 -22.98
CA ARG A 59 -19.17 17.38 -22.87
C ARG A 59 -18.82 16.58 -21.61
N ALA A 60 -18.06 17.16 -20.68
CA ALA A 60 -17.71 16.50 -19.42
C ALA A 60 -18.96 16.25 -18.55
N ASP A 61 -19.04 15.08 -17.94
CA ASP A 61 -20.06 14.73 -16.95
C ASP A 61 -19.53 14.95 -15.53
N PHE A 62 -18.19 15.00 -15.35
CA PHE A 62 -17.51 15.33 -14.11
C PHE A 62 -16.10 15.86 -14.39
N VAL A 63 -15.63 16.81 -13.58
CA VAL A 63 -14.28 17.39 -13.70
C VAL A 63 -13.50 17.26 -12.42
N PHE A 64 -12.31 16.66 -12.50
CA PHE A 64 -11.29 16.70 -11.44
C PHE A 64 -10.26 17.79 -11.77
N ASN A 65 -10.30 18.92 -11.08
CA ASN A 65 -9.30 19.97 -11.22
C ASN A 65 -8.12 19.69 -10.27
N LEU A 66 -7.13 18.95 -10.80
CA LEU A 66 -5.90 18.58 -10.12
C LEU A 66 -4.68 19.36 -10.60
N ALA A 67 -4.84 20.16 -11.67
CA ALA A 67 -3.81 21.07 -12.14
C ALA A 67 -3.50 22.12 -11.07
N GLY A 68 -2.22 22.37 -10.86
CA GLY A 68 -1.76 23.38 -9.92
C GLY A 68 -0.26 23.39 -9.79
N VAL A 69 0.29 24.53 -9.35
CA VAL A 69 1.72 24.75 -9.11
C VAL A 69 2.02 24.63 -7.62
N ASN A 70 2.95 23.77 -7.25
CA ASN A 70 3.35 23.55 -5.85
C ASN A 70 4.78 24.05 -5.52
N ARG A 71 5.66 24.16 -6.54
CA ARG A 71 7.03 24.68 -6.42
C ARG A 71 7.37 25.51 -7.65
N PRO A 72 6.92 26.75 -7.69
CA PRO A 72 7.23 27.68 -8.76
C PRO A 72 8.70 28.14 -8.67
N LYS A 73 9.19 28.68 -9.77
CA LYS A 73 10.45 29.41 -9.79
C LYS A 73 10.29 30.84 -9.24
N ASP A 74 9.13 31.44 -9.49
CA ASP A 74 8.71 32.74 -8.99
C ASP A 74 7.38 32.60 -8.23
N GLN A 75 7.20 33.37 -7.16
CA GLN A 75 5.98 33.33 -6.34
C GLN A 75 4.72 33.73 -7.11
N SER A 76 4.84 34.58 -8.15
CA SER A 76 3.73 34.95 -9.03
C SER A 76 3.09 33.76 -9.74
N GLU A 77 3.89 32.71 -10.05
CA GLU A 77 3.42 31.49 -10.70
C GLU A 77 2.39 30.71 -9.84
N PHE A 78 2.36 30.93 -8.51
CA PHE A 78 1.31 30.34 -7.68
C PHE A 78 -0.08 30.87 -8.07
N MET A 79 -0.20 32.16 -8.26
CA MET A 79 -1.49 32.77 -8.64
C MET A 79 -1.86 32.41 -10.07
N GLU A 80 -0.92 32.47 -11.01
CA GLU A 80 -1.16 32.11 -12.40
C GLU A 80 -1.56 30.65 -12.58
N GLY A 81 -0.82 29.73 -11.94
CA GLY A 81 -1.02 28.28 -12.07
C GLY A 81 -2.19 27.73 -11.27
N ASN A 82 -2.49 28.29 -10.09
CA ASN A 82 -3.57 27.80 -9.23
C ASN A 82 -4.89 28.54 -9.46
N PHE A 83 -4.85 29.87 -9.57
CA PHE A 83 -6.04 30.70 -9.77
C PHE A 83 -6.33 30.90 -11.27
N GLY A 84 -5.33 31.30 -12.07
CA GLY A 84 -5.53 31.64 -13.48
C GLY A 84 -6.05 30.48 -14.32
N PHE A 85 -5.45 29.29 -14.19
CA PHE A 85 -5.95 28.10 -14.89
C PHE A 85 -7.34 27.68 -14.40
N ALA A 86 -7.59 27.74 -13.08
CA ALA A 86 -8.91 27.45 -12.53
C ALA A 86 -10.00 28.39 -13.09
N SER A 87 -9.69 29.70 -13.23
CA SER A 87 -10.59 30.67 -13.88
C SER A 87 -10.91 30.26 -15.31
N THR A 88 -9.89 29.98 -16.12
CA THR A 88 -10.04 29.54 -17.51
C THR A 88 -10.91 28.30 -17.64
N LEU A 89 -10.72 27.31 -16.77
CA LEU A 89 -11.50 26.06 -16.73
C LEU A 89 -12.99 26.36 -16.45
N LEU A 90 -13.27 27.11 -15.38
CA LEU A 90 -14.64 27.41 -14.96
C LEU A 90 -15.37 28.31 -15.98
N GLU A 91 -14.69 29.32 -16.53
CA GLU A 91 -15.23 30.19 -17.62
C GLU A 91 -15.54 29.35 -18.87
N THR A 92 -14.72 28.35 -19.18
CA THR A 92 -14.97 27.48 -20.33
C THR A 92 -16.20 26.58 -20.11
N LEU A 93 -16.36 26.02 -18.92
CA LEU A 93 -17.56 25.27 -18.55
C LEU A 93 -18.83 26.16 -18.62
N GLU A 94 -18.74 27.35 -18.06
CA GLU A 94 -19.85 28.32 -18.05
C GLU A 94 -20.25 28.75 -19.49
N ARG A 95 -19.26 29.00 -20.36
CA ARG A 95 -19.51 29.35 -21.78
C ARG A 95 -20.26 28.25 -22.53
N HIS A 96 -20.01 26.98 -22.21
CA HIS A 96 -20.73 25.84 -22.77
C HIS A 96 -22.03 25.51 -22.02
N GLY A 97 -22.39 26.27 -20.97
CA GLY A 97 -23.54 25.98 -20.12
C GLY A 97 -23.45 24.63 -19.40
N ASN A 98 -22.22 24.08 -19.30
CA ASN A 98 -22.01 22.79 -18.65
C ASN A 98 -21.96 22.97 -17.12
N ARG A 99 -22.92 22.35 -16.44
CA ARG A 99 -23.07 22.40 -14.97
C ARG A 99 -22.70 21.08 -14.27
N CYS A 100 -21.81 20.29 -14.88
CA CYS A 100 -21.35 19.07 -14.25
C CYS A 100 -20.62 19.35 -12.92
N PRO A 101 -20.58 18.40 -11.99
CA PRO A 101 -19.79 18.54 -10.76
C PRO A 101 -18.32 18.79 -11.07
N VAL A 102 -17.71 19.71 -10.30
CA VAL A 102 -16.29 20.06 -10.42
C VAL A 102 -15.61 19.93 -9.06
N MET A 103 -14.62 19.04 -8.98
CA MET A 103 -13.79 18.88 -7.81
C MET A 103 -12.58 19.81 -7.86
N LEU A 104 -12.29 20.49 -6.76
CA LEU A 104 -11.07 21.26 -6.55
C LEU A 104 -10.11 20.54 -5.60
N SER A 105 -8.89 20.27 -6.06
CA SER A 105 -7.76 19.90 -5.22
C SER A 105 -7.20 21.15 -4.51
N SER A 106 -7.73 21.47 -3.33
CA SER A 106 -7.19 22.49 -2.44
C SER A 106 -6.15 21.91 -1.49
N SER A 107 -5.77 22.62 -0.47
CA SER A 107 -4.74 22.22 0.50
C SER A 107 -5.14 22.63 1.91
N ALA A 108 -4.72 21.88 2.92
CA ALA A 108 -4.83 22.28 4.31
C ALA A 108 -4.17 23.66 4.59
N GLN A 109 -3.20 24.06 3.77
CA GLN A 109 -2.57 25.36 3.86
C GLN A 109 -3.52 26.53 3.52
N ALA A 110 -4.61 26.26 2.80
CA ALA A 110 -5.66 27.27 2.51
C ALA A 110 -6.43 27.74 3.76
N SER A 111 -6.28 27.05 4.90
CA SER A 111 -6.81 27.51 6.19
C SER A 111 -6.14 28.80 6.68
N LEU A 112 -4.91 29.08 6.26
CA LEU A 112 -4.05 30.17 6.72
C LEU A 112 -3.97 30.24 8.27
N SER A 113 -4.09 29.10 8.94
CA SER A 113 -4.14 29.01 10.39
C SER A 113 -2.95 28.21 10.95
N GLY A 114 -2.51 28.52 12.18
CA GLY A 114 -1.41 27.85 12.84
C GLY A 114 -0.12 27.91 12.02
N ARG A 115 0.53 26.78 11.75
CA ARG A 115 1.78 26.73 10.99
C ARG A 115 1.69 27.21 9.53
N PHE A 116 0.50 27.49 9.05
CA PHE A 116 0.25 27.93 7.66
C PHE A 116 -0.06 29.41 7.56
N GLU A 117 0.03 30.18 8.64
CA GLU A 117 -0.08 31.63 8.62
C GLU A 117 0.95 32.24 7.65
N GLY A 118 0.51 33.16 6.78
CA GLY A 118 1.37 33.81 5.78
C GLY A 118 1.86 32.90 4.63
N SER A 119 1.27 31.73 4.45
CA SER A 119 1.60 30.84 3.32
C SER A 119 1.08 31.43 2.00
N VAL A 120 1.97 31.92 1.13
CA VAL A 120 1.64 32.40 -0.22
C VAL A 120 0.98 31.29 -1.05
N TYR A 121 1.43 30.07 -0.90
CA TYR A 121 0.76 28.91 -1.52
C TYR A 121 -0.66 28.70 -0.95
N GLY A 122 -0.81 28.83 0.36
CA GLY A 122 -2.12 28.77 1.02
C GLY A 122 -3.07 29.85 0.52
N GLU A 123 -2.60 31.09 0.39
CA GLU A 123 -3.36 32.20 -0.16
C GLU A 123 -3.83 31.92 -1.59
N SER A 124 -2.98 31.38 -2.45
CA SER A 124 -3.35 31.03 -3.82
C SER A 124 -4.43 29.93 -3.88
N LYS A 125 -4.36 28.94 -2.96
CA LYS A 125 -5.37 27.88 -2.85
C LYS A 125 -6.70 28.43 -2.31
N LEU A 126 -6.66 29.29 -1.30
CA LEU A 126 -7.85 29.94 -0.76
C LEU A 126 -8.55 30.82 -1.81
N ALA A 127 -7.79 31.56 -2.62
CA ALA A 127 -8.33 32.32 -3.75
C ALA A 127 -9.04 31.40 -4.75
N GLY A 128 -8.47 30.23 -5.04
CA GLY A 128 -9.11 29.18 -5.85
C GLY A 128 -10.42 28.68 -5.25
N GLU A 129 -10.47 28.42 -3.93
CA GLU A 129 -11.72 28.02 -3.24
C GLU A 129 -12.80 29.08 -3.42
N GLY A 130 -12.47 30.36 -3.27
CA GLY A 130 -13.39 31.49 -3.49
C GLY A 130 -13.95 31.54 -4.92
N LEU A 131 -13.08 31.26 -5.91
CA LEU A 131 -13.48 31.23 -7.34
C LEU A 131 -14.49 30.09 -7.59
N PHE A 132 -14.27 28.89 -7.04
CA PHE A 132 -15.17 27.75 -7.19
C PHE A 132 -16.52 28.00 -6.51
N ARG A 133 -16.55 28.62 -5.34
CA ARG A 133 -17.78 28.98 -4.65
C ARG A 133 -18.61 30.00 -5.48
N GLN A 134 -17.98 31.06 -5.98
CA GLN A 134 -18.64 32.04 -6.84
C GLN A 134 -19.17 31.40 -8.14
N TYR A 135 -18.42 30.44 -8.72
CA TYR A 135 -18.89 29.69 -9.88
C TYR A 135 -20.14 28.88 -9.55
N SER A 136 -20.13 28.16 -8.42
CA SER A 136 -21.30 27.41 -7.95
C SER A 136 -22.52 28.29 -7.73
N GLU A 137 -22.35 29.44 -7.07
CA GLU A 137 -23.42 30.40 -6.82
C GLU A 137 -24.04 30.96 -8.12
N ARG A 138 -23.19 31.28 -9.12
CA ARG A 138 -23.67 31.82 -10.42
C ARG A 138 -24.36 30.80 -11.29
N THR A 139 -23.84 29.57 -11.32
CA THR A 139 -24.25 28.56 -12.32
C THR A 139 -25.17 27.50 -11.75
N GLY A 140 -25.16 27.28 -10.42
CA GLY A 140 -25.81 26.15 -9.75
C GLY A 140 -25.08 24.81 -9.93
N ALA A 141 -23.86 24.83 -10.49
CA ALA A 141 -23.05 23.61 -10.63
C ALA A 141 -22.53 23.12 -9.26
N PRO A 142 -22.58 21.84 -8.95
CA PRO A 142 -21.99 21.31 -7.73
C PRO A 142 -20.46 21.48 -7.73
N VAL A 143 -19.90 21.95 -6.60
CA VAL A 143 -18.45 22.00 -6.38
C VAL A 143 -18.08 21.17 -5.17
N LEU A 144 -16.95 20.44 -5.29
CA LEU A 144 -16.41 19.59 -4.25
C LEU A 144 -15.01 20.09 -3.91
N ILE A 145 -14.85 20.75 -2.78
CA ILE A 145 -13.57 21.36 -2.37
C ILE A 145 -12.91 20.46 -1.33
N TYR A 146 -11.74 19.90 -1.68
CA TYR A 146 -10.95 19.06 -0.78
C TYR A 146 -9.67 19.77 -0.34
N ARG A 147 -9.49 20.00 0.96
CA ARG A 147 -8.25 20.47 1.55
C ARG A 147 -7.33 19.33 1.90
N PHE A 148 -6.48 18.91 0.95
CA PHE A 148 -5.59 17.78 1.17
C PHE A 148 -4.45 18.12 2.13
N PRO A 149 -4.12 17.21 3.07
CA PRO A 149 -2.89 17.24 3.86
C PRO A 149 -1.70 16.76 3.01
N ASN A 150 -0.62 16.29 3.64
CA ASN A 150 0.55 15.77 2.94
C ASN A 150 0.22 14.43 2.27
N LEU A 151 0.30 14.41 0.95
CA LEU A 151 0.03 13.20 0.16
C LEU A 151 1.28 12.34 0.02
N TYR A 152 1.12 11.02 0.08
CA TYR A 152 2.18 10.06 -0.18
C TYR A 152 1.67 8.81 -0.89
N GLY A 153 2.58 8.05 -1.50
CA GLY A 153 2.28 6.80 -2.19
C GLY A 153 3.14 6.61 -3.45
N LYS A 154 2.85 5.54 -4.17
CA LYS A 154 3.54 5.19 -5.43
C LYS A 154 3.47 6.33 -6.44
N TRP A 155 4.57 6.55 -7.18
CA TRP A 155 4.73 7.56 -8.23
C TRP A 155 4.79 9.03 -7.74
N CYS A 156 4.80 9.27 -6.42
CA CYS A 156 5.10 10.60 -5.91
C CYS A 156 6.57 10.92 -6.20
N ARG A 157 6.85 12.12 -6.75
CA ARG A 157 8.20 12.51 -7.15
C ARG A 157 9.05 12.79 -5.90
N PRO A 158 10.18 12.05 -5.68
CA PRO A 158 11.10 12.35 -4.59
C PRO A 158 11.80 13.69 -4.82
N ARG A 159 12.28 14.30 -3.73
CA ARG A 159 13.00 15.60 -3.74
C ARG A 159 12.21 16.74 -4.39
N TYR A 160 10.90 16.65 -4.38
CA TYR A 160 10.02 17.68 -4.93
C TYR A 160 9.11 18.29 -3.85
N ASN A 161 8.07 17.60 -3.41
CA ASN A 161 7.10 18.15 -2.45
C ASN A 161 6.59 17.13 -1.42
N SER A 162 7.29 16.02 -1.21
CA SER A 162 6.92 15.00 -0.24
C SER A 162 8.16 14.51 0.51
N ALA A 163 8.15 14.69 1.82
CA ALA A 163 9.17 14.13 2.70
C ALA A 163 9.16 12.60 2.63
N VAL A 164 7.97 11.98 2.69
CA VAL A 164 7.80 10.51 2.61
C VAL A 164 8.39 9.96 1.31
N ALA A 165 8.07 10.56 0.15
CA ALA A 165 8.64 10.14 -1.13
C ALA A 165 10.17 10.26 -1.15
N THR A 166 10.70 11.33 -0.57
CA THR A 166 12.14 11.58 -0.51
C THR A 166 12.85 10.56 0.37
N PHE A 167 12.28 10.26 1.53
CA PHE A 167 12.85 9.26 2.45
C PHE A 167 12.73 7.84 1.89
N CYS A 168 11.58 7.46 1.32
CA CYS A 168 11.42 6.17 0.67
C CYS A 168 12.44 5.95 -0.45
N ASP A 169 12.62 6.94 -1.36
CA ASP A 169 13.62 6.86 -2.42
C ASP A 169 15.05 6.75 -1.87
N ALA A 170 15.37 7.54 -0.84
CA ALA A 170 16.69 7.54 -0.26
C ALA A 170 17.01 6.21 0.43
N VAL A 171 16.13 5.71 1.28
CA VAL A 171 16.33 4.46 2.02
C VAL A 171 16.33 3.24 1.08
N ALA A 172 15.38 3.16 0.13
CA ALA A 172 15.29 2.04 -0.81
C ALA A 172 16.54 1.90 -1.69
N ASN A 173 17.22 3.01 -2.00
CA ASN A 173 18.34 3.04 -2.93
C ASN A 173 19.68 3.42 -2.25
N GLY A 174 19.77 3.40 -0.93
CA GLY A 174 20.98 3.66 -0.17
C GLY A 174 21.53 5.09 -0.35
N ARG A 175 20.67 6.09 -0.57
CA ARG A 175 21.03 7.48 -0.80
C ARG A 175 21.01 8.27 0.50
N PRO A 176 21.89 9.28 0.67
CA PRO A 176 21.86 10.13 1.84
C PRO A 176 20.59 10.99 1.89
N TYR A 177 20.07 11.20 3.08
CA TYR A 177 18.99 12.12 3.39
C TYR A 177 19.20 12.76 4.77
N THR A 178 18.47 13.83 5.07
CA THR A 178 18.56 14.54 6.35
C THR A 178 17.16 14.73 6.92
N VAL A 179 17.03 14.48 8.21
CA VAL A 179 15.85 14.84 9.00
C VAL A 179 16.28 15.97 9.94
N ASN A 180 15.82 17.19 9.65
CA ASN A 180 16.25 18.37 10.43
C ASN A 180 15.68 18.33 11.85
N ASP A 181 14.42 17.99 12.00
CA ASP A 181 13.73 17.85 13.28
C ASP A 181 12.82 16.62 13.23
N PRO A 182 13.19 15.53 13.91
CA PRO A 182 12.41 14.30 13.91
C PRO A 182 11.06 14.40 14.64
N SER A 183 10.85 15.45 15.46
CA SER A 183 9.61 15.65 16.21
C SER A 183 8.49 16.31 15.38
N VAL A 184 8.79 16.81 14.18
CA VAL A 184 7.80 17.45 13.32
C VAL A 184 6.72 16.46 12.91
N GLU A 185 5.48 16.76 13.28
CA GLU A 185 4.30 15.98 12.92
C GLU A 185 3.79 16.35 11.52
N LEU A 186 3.44 15.33 10.76
CA LEU A 186 2.77 15.44 9.47
C LEU A 186 1.43 14.72 9.52
N GLU A 187 0.38 15.41 9.11
CA GLU A 187 -0.86 14.74 8.69
C GLU A 187 -0.64 14.20 7.28
N LEU A 188 -0.86 12.90 7.11
CA LEU A 188 -0.52 12.12 5.93
C LEU A 188 -1.76 11.47 5.34
N LEU A 189 -1.93 11.58 4.03
CA LEU A 189 -3.00 10.92 3.29
C LEU A 189 -2.41 10.03 2.21
N TYR A 190 -2.77 8.75 2.28
CA TYR A 190 -2.33 7.76 1.32
C TYR A 190 -3.05 7.91 -0.03
N ILE A 191 -2.30 7.81 -1.11
CA ILE A 191 -2.81 8.08 -2.47
C ILE A 191 -3.98 7.18 -2.88
N ASP A 192 -3.99 5.90 -2.46
CA ASP A 192 -5.06 5.01 -2.87
C ASP A 192 -6.35 5.26 -2.07
N ASP A 193 -6.26 5.78 -0.83
CA ASP A 193 -7.42 6.24 -0.07
C ASP A 193 -8.03 7.48 -0.75
N LEU A 194 -7.19 8.42 -1.17
CA LEU A 194 -7.63 9.59 -1.95
C LEU A 194 -8.31 9.19 -3.26
N VAL A 195 -7.72 8.26 -4.01
CA VAL A 195 -8.32 7.78 -5.26
C VAL A 195 -9.66 7.07 -4.98
N GLY A 196 -9.75 6.32 -3.89
CA GLY A 196 -11.00 5.70 -3.43
C GLY A 196 -12.10 6.72 -3.21
N GLU A 197 -11.80 7.83 -2.52
CA GLU A 197 -12.73 8.93 -2.29
C GLU A 197 -13.12 9.66 -3.59
N MET A 198 -12.15 9.88 -4.50
CA MET A 198 -12.45 10.46 -5.81
C MET A 198 -13.41 9.60 -6.63
N LEU A 199 -13.28 8.27 -6.54
CA LEU A 199 -14.21 7.34 -7.20
C LEU A 199 -15.58 7.34 -6.49
N ALA A 200 -15.63 7.51 -5.16
CA ALA A 200 -16.88 7.69 -4.42
C ALA A 200 -17.58 8.99 -4.84
N ALA A 201 -16.84 10.08 -5.03
CA ALA A 201 -17.37 11.35 -5.52
C ALA A 201 -18.00 11.23 -6.92
N LEU A 202 -17.48 10.37 -7.82
CA LEU A 202 -18.12 10.08 -9.11
C LEU A 202 -19.48 9.38 -8.97
N LEU A 203 -19.69 8.70 -7.85
CA LEU A 203 -20.95 8.01 -7.53
C LEU A 203 -21.90 8.87 -6.68
N GLY A 204 -21.48 10.08 -6.28
CA GLY A 204 -22.22 10.96 -5.37
C GLY A 204 -22.19 10.47 -3.92
N GLU A 205 -21.15 9.74 -3.54
CA GLU A 205 -20.92 9.14 -2.23
C GLU A 205 -19.73 9.81 -1.49
N GLU A 206 -19.41 11.06 -1.83
CA GLU A 206 -18.31 11.79 -1.20
C GLU A 206 -18.58 12.10 0.27
N HIS A 207 -17.51 12.15 1.08
CA HIS A 207 -17.59 12.53 2.49
C HIS A 207 -17.53 14.04 2.64
N ARG A 208 -18.47 14.63 3.40
CA ARG A 208 -18.61 16.07 3.61
C ARG A 208 -18.21 16.50 5.02
N CYS A 209 -17.72 17.74 5.16
CA CYS A 209 -17.40 18.37 6.45
C CYS A 209 -17.42 19.88 6.38
N GLY A 210 -17.29 20.53 7.55
CA GLY A 210 -16.87 21.91 7.72
C GLY A 210 -15.42 22.00 8.22
N TYR A 211 -14.87 23.19 8.32
CA TYR A 211 -13.57 23.48 8.96
C TYR A 211 -13.65 24.68 9.87
N GLU A 212 -13.10 24.56 11.07
CA GLU A 212 -12.75 25.67 11.97
C GLU A 212 -11.21 25.72 12.07
N GLY A 213 -10.59 26.67 11.35
CA GLY A 213 -9.13 26.69 11.19
C GLY A 213 -8.60 25.43 10.49
N LEU A 214 -7.86 24.59 11.21
CA LEU A 214 -7.35 23.30 10.75
C LEU A 214 -8.23 22.11 11.15
N GLU A 215 -9.12 22.32 12.12
CA GLU A 215 -9.96 21.26 12.66
C GLU A 215 -11.15 20.97 11.73
N ARG A 216 -11.41 19.71 11.49
CA ARG A 216 -12.60 19.26 10.77
C ARG A 216 -13.77 19.21 11.73
N VAL A 217 -14.86 19.87 11.34
CA VAL A 217 -16.13 19.93 12.09
C VAL A 217 -17.27 19.39 11.25
N GLU A 218 -18.45 19.24 11.87
CA GLU A 218 -19.68 18.93 11.14
C GLU A 218 -20.02 20.04 10.14
N GLY A 219 -20.44 19.67 8.94
CA GLY A 219 -20.79 20.60 7.87
C GLY A 219 -20.72 19.95 6.50
N ASP A 220 -21.06 20.70 5.46
CA ASP A 220 -21.13 20.25 4.07
C ASP A 220 -20.41 21.15 3.06
N ASP A 221 -19.76 22.22 3.54
CA ASP A 221 -19.04 23.20 2.70
C ASP A 221 -17.79 22.65 2.01
N PHE A 222 -17.22 21.59 2.56
CA PHE A 222 -16.01 20.93 2.08
C PHE A 222 -16.21 19.42 1.99
N CYS A 223 -15.29 18.80 1.26
CA CYS A 223 -15.16 17.34 1.26
C CYS A 223 -13.85 16.94 1.94
N TYR A 224 -13.80 15.70 2.44
CA TYR A 224 -12.59 15.14 3.05
C TYR A 224 -12.39 13.68 2.68
N VAL A 225 -11.19 13.19 2.86
CA VAL A 225 -10.85 11.77 2.68
C VAL A 225 -10.72 11.13 4.07
N PRO A 226 -11.47 10.09 4.40
CA PRO A 226 -11.30 9.38 5.67
C PRO A 226 -9.95 8.65 5.73
N GLY A 227 -9.44 8.42 6.94
CA GLY A 227 -8.27 7.56 7.18
C GLY A 227 -6.92 8.26 6.98
N THR A 228 -6.80 9.56 7.35
CA THR A 228 -5.50 10.22 7.49
C THR A 228 -4.74 9.69 8.71
N ASP A 229 -3.41 9.67 8.62
CA ASP A 229 -2.50 9.30 9.70
C ASP A 229 -1.69 10.52 10.15
N VAL A 230 -1.52 10.73 11.46
CA VAL A 230 -0.58 11.72 12.00
C VAL A 230 0.67 11.00 12.47
N LYS A 231 1.83 11.38 11.89
CA LYS A 231 3.13 10.76 12.19
C LYS A 231 4.23 11.80 12.25
N THR A 232 5.16 11.60 13.18
CA THR A 232 6.39 12.39 13.20
C THR A 232 7.35 11.95 12.10
N LEU A 233 8.25 12.85 11.68
CA LEU A 233 9.32 12.49 10.74
C LEU A 233 10.21 11.37 11.31
N GLY A 234 10.44 11.34 12.61
CA GLY A 234 11.19 10.30 13.31
C GLY A 234 10.52 8.92 13.22
N GLU A 235 9.20 8.83 13.45
CA GLU A 235 8.43 7.57 13.29
C GLU A 235 8.50 7.05 11.87
N ILE A 236 8.38 7.94 10.87
CA ILE A 236 8.45 7.55 9.45
C ILE A 236 9.82 6.95 9.13
N VAL A 237 10.89 7.61 9.55
CA VAL A 237 12.28 7.17 9.28
C VAL A 237 12.58 5.87 10.02
N TYR A 238 12.16 5.74 11.28
CA TYR A 238 12.31 4.50 12.04
C TYR A 238 11.68 3.29 11.33
N LEU A 239 10.46 3.46 10.81
CA LEU A 239 9.81 2.40 10.01
C LEU A 239 10.59 2.10 8.72
N LEU A 240 11.04 3.14 8.00
CA LEU A 240 11.79 2.94 6.75
C LEU A 240 13.14 2.25 6.97
N ASP A 241 13.82 2.51 8.08
CA ASP A 241 15.05 1.80 8.45
C ASP A 241 14.77 0.31 8.69
N SER A 242 13.69 -0.01 9.41
CA SER A 242 13.26 -1.41 9.60
C SER A 242 12.90 -2.09 8.27
N PHE A 243 12.34 -1.34 7.32
CA PHE A 243 12.01 -1.85 5.98
C PHE A 243 13.26 -2.15 5.15
N ARG A 244 14.29 -1.29 5.23
CA ARG A 244 15.58 -1.53 4.58
C ARG A 244 16.17 -2.87 5.02
N ASP A 245 16.13 -3.13 6.31
CA ASP A 245 16.75 -4.33 6.90
C ASP A 245 15.93 -5.61 6.67
N SER A 246 14.70 -5.48 6.16
CA SER A 246 13.77 -6.61 5.94
C SER A 246 14.31 -7.71 5.02
N ARG A 247 15.17 -7.37 4.05
CA ARG A 247 15.76 -8.35 3.13
C ARG A 247 16.86 -9.19 3.78
N GLU A 248 17.50 -8.69 4.82
CA GLU A 248 18.50 -9.40 5.61
C GLU A 248 17.86 -10.21 6.73
N THR A 249 16.92 -9.63 7.43
CA THR A 249 16.20 -10.25 8.55
C THR A 249 15.08 -11.16 8.09
N LEU A 250 14.67 -11.10 6.81
CA LEU A 250 13.49 -11.74 6.21
C LEU A 250 12.18 -11.33 6.88
N SER A 251 12.20 -10.31 7.73
CA SER A 251 11.06 -9.85 8.50
C SER A 251 10.23 -8.86 7.66
N VAL A 252 8.93 -9.09 7.62
CA VAL A 252 7.98 -8.13 7.05
C VAL A 252 7.35 -7.30 8.16
N PRO A 253 6.98 -6.03 7.88
CA PRO A 253 6.36 -5.16 8.87
C PRO A 253 4.93 -5.60 9.18
N ASP A 254 4.28 -4.92 10.13
CA ASP A 254 2.84 -5.05 10.34
C ASP A 254 2.07 -4.73 9.06
N LEU A 255 1.32 -5.72 8.56
CA LEU A 255 0.50 -5.64 7.36
C LEU A 255 -1.00 -5.59 7.66
N THR A 256 -1.38 -5.22 8.87
CA THR A 256 -2.79 -5.04 9.24
C THR A 256 -3.48 -4.10 8.24
N GLU A 257 -4.65 -4.48 7.79
CA GLU A 257 -5.42 -3.71 6.80
C GLU A 257 -5.66 -2.29 7.29
N GLY A 258 -5.42 -1.30 6.41
CA GLY A 258 -5.55 0.12 6.73
C GLY A 258 -4.42 0.70 7.58
N SER A 259 -3.48 -0.10 8.12
CA SER A 259 -2.39 0.44 8.94
C SER A 259 -1.44 1.33 8.14
N PHE A 260 -0.91 2.36 8.82
CA PHE A 260 0.12 3.24 8.24
C PHE A 260 1.35 2.45 7.78
N SER A 261 1.77 1.44 8.57
CA SER A 261 2.91 0.59 8.24
C SER A 261 2.72 -0.12 6.90
N LYS A 262 1.54 -0.71 6.65
CA LYS A 262 1.21 -1.38 5.38
C LYS A 262 1.24 -0.41 4.18
N LYS A 263 0.64 0.77 4.34
CA LYS A 263 0.61 1.84 3.32
C LYS A 263 2.01 2.35 3.01
N LEU A 264 2.82 2.60 4.07
CA LEU A 264 4.20 3.06 3.94
C LEU A 264 5.09 1.99 3.30
N TRP A 265 4.93 0.72 3.70
CA TRP A 265 5.65 -0.41 3.10
C TRP A 265 5.40 -0.52 1.59
N SER A 266 4.14 -0.46 1.17
CA SER A 266 3.77 -0.49 -0.25
C SER A 266 4.36 0.69 -1.01
N THR A 267 4.40 1.87 -0.38
CA THR A 267 5.04 3.08 -0.92
C THR A 267 6.54 2.86 -1.07
N PHE A 268 7.22 2.41 0.01
CA PHE A 268 8.65 2.15 0.03
C PHE A 268 9.10 1.17 -1.07
N LEU A 269 8.41 0.03 -1.21
CA LEU A 269 8.71 -0.96 -2.24
C LEU A 269 8.63 -0.37 -3.66
N SER A 270 7.75 0.61 -3.88
CA SER A 270 7.59 1.25 -5.20
C SER A 270 8.76 2.15 -5.61
N TYR A 271 9.71 2.42 -4.70
CA TYR A 271 10.90 3.23 -4.96
C TYR A 271 12.16 2.42 -5.24
N TYR A 272 12.13 1.08 -5.16
CA TYR A 272 13.25 0.29 -5.63
C TYR A 272 13.47 0.51 -7.14
N GLU A 273 14.72 0.70 -7.52
CA GLU A 273 15.10 0.84 -8.93
C GLU A 273 15.00 -0.51 -9.67
N PRO A 274 14.72 -0.50 -10.98
CA PRO A 274 14.77 -1.70 -11.80
C PRO A 274 16.11 -2.44 -11.64
N GLY A 275 16.06 -3.77 -11.52
CA GLY A 275 17.21 -4.62 -11.25
C GLY A 275 17.44 -4.93 -9.76
N HIS A 276 16.80 -4.20 -8.84
CA HIS A 276 16.93 -4.43 -7.39
C HIS A 276 15.72 -5.12 -6.75
N PHE A 277 14.88 -5.79 -7.55
CA PHE A 277 13.67 -6.46 -7.04
C PHE A 277 13.94 -7.86 -6.46
N ALA A 278 15.08 -8.47 -6.82
CA ALA A 278 15.48 -9.79 -6.35
C ALA A 278 16.65 -9.70 -5.36
N TYR A 279 16.65 -10.59 -4.39
CA TYR A 279 17.74 -10.74 -3.43
C TYR A 279 17.95 -12.22 -3.10
N GLY A 280 19.19 -12.58 -2.75
CA GLY A 280 19.56 -13.97 -2.42
C GLY A 280 19.11 -14.36 -1.02
N LEU A 281 18.64 -15.59 -0.87
CA LEU A 281 18.40 -16.21 0.42
C LEU A 281 19.64 -17.02 0.84
N ARG A 282 19.81 -17.24 2.14
CA ARG A 282 20.94 -18.01 2.69
C ARG A 282 20.48 -19.40 3.09
N PRO A 283 20.79 -20.46 2.33
CA PRO A 283 20.46 -21.82 2.72
C PRO A 283 21.41 -22.32 3.83
N ASN A 284 20.86 -22.89 4.88
CA ASN A 284 21.59 -23.71 5.83
C ASN A 284 21.70 -25.13 5.25
N THR A 285 22.90 -25.55 4.84
CA THR A 285 23.12 -26.78 4.10
C THR A 285 24.00 -27.76 4.91
N ASP A 286 23.60 -29.03 4.98
CA ASP A 286 24.39 -30.11 5.53
C ASP A 286 24.28 -31.39 4.65
N ALA A 287 24.75 -32.54 5.16
CA ALA A 287 24.70 -33.81 4.43
C ALA A 287 23.26 -34.29 4.14
N ARG A 288 22.27 -33.81 4.87
CA ARG A 288 20.85 -34.17 4.73
C ARG A 288 20.12 -33.37 3.67
N GLY A 289 20.68 -32.24 3.24
CA GLY A 289 20.07 -31.31 2.29
C GLY A 289 20.19 -29.87 2.73
N SER A 290 19.13 -29.06 2.56
CA SER A 290 19.15 -27.65 2.95
C SER A 290 17.85 -27.25 3.66
N PHE A 291 17.96 -26.15 4.43
CA PHE A 291 16.85 -25.45 5.06
C PHE A 291 17.03 -23.95 4.80
N THR A 292 16.07 -23.34 4.15
CA THR A 292 16.15 -21.95 3.73
C THR A 292 14.95 -21.17 4.23
N GLU A 293 15.18 -20.23 5.13
CA GLU A 293 14.13 -19.30 5.53
C GLU A 293 13.80 -18.37 4.37
N PHE A 294 12.51 -18.07 4.22
CA PHE A 294 11.99 -17.21 3.16
C PHE A 294 11.30 -15.96 3.70
N LEU A 295 10.58 -16.09 4.82
CA LEU A 295 9.75 -15.02 5.37
C LEU A 295 9.63 -15.18 6.89
N ARG A 296 9.73 -14.07 7.62
CA ARG A 296 9.42 -13.95 9.05
C ARG A 296 8.36 -12.88 9.29
N THR A 297 7.47 -13.16 10.22
CA THR A 297 6.52 -12.16 10.74
C THR A 297 6.53 -12.22 12.26
N PRO A 298 6.55 -11.08 12.97
CA PRO A 298 6.59 -11.07 14.45
C PRO A 298 5.44 -11.87 15.09
N GLU A 299 4.22 -11.75 14.56
CA GLU A 299 3.02 -12.36 15.14
C GLU A 299 2.56 -13.66 14.49
N ARG A 300 3.14 -14.03 13.34
CA ARG A 300 2.65 -15.17 12.52
C ARG A 300 3.73 -16.13 12.11
N GLY A 301 4.87 -16.08 12.79
CA GLY A 301 5.96 -17.03 12.64
C GLY A 301 6.78 -16.89 11.36
N GLN A 302 7.29 -18.03 10.87
CA GLN A 302 8.19 -18.06 9.71
C GLN A 302 7.76 -19.08 8.67
N VAL A 303 8.12 -18.82 7.41
CA VAL A 303 8.00 -19.74 6.28
C VAL A 303 9.40 -20.13 5.81
N SER A 304 9.60 -21.42 5.59
CA SER A 304 10.89 -21.98 5.18
C SER A 304 10.71 -23.02 4.08
N ILE A 305 11.74 -23.18 3.25
CA ILE A 305 11.82 -24.23 2.23
C ILE A 305 12.84 -25.24 2.72
N ASN A 306 12.44 -26.51 2.76
CA ASN A 306 13.28 -27.62 3.18
C ASN A 306 13.52 -28.57 2.00
N VAL A 307 14.78 -28.83 1.69
CA VAL A 307 15.19 -29.81 0.69
C VAL A 307 15.84 -30.98 1.43
N SER A 308 15.31 -32.19 1.26
CA SER A 308 15.87 -33.42 1.84
C SER A 308 16.38 -34.35 0.76
N ARG A 309 17.61 -34.78 0.87
CA ARG A 309 18.24 -35.74 -0.06
C ARG A 309 17.52 -37.09 -0.05
N PRO A 310 17.73 -37.94 -1.06
CA PRO A 310 17.16 -39.30 -1.12
C PRO A 310 17.35 -40.10 0.17
N GLY A 311 16.29 -40.74 0.65
CA GLY A 311 16.28 -41.58 1.84
C GLY A 311 16.46 -40.86 3.19
N ILE A 312 16.59 -39.53 3.20
CA ILE A 312 16.87 -38.80 4.43
C ILE A 312 15.62 -38.56 5.26
N THR A 313 15.75 -38.82 6.56
CA THR A 313 14.77 -38.42 7.58
C THR A 313 15.24 -37.18 8.32
N LYS A 314 14.35 -36.20 8.48
CA LYS A 314 14.53 -35.03 9.33
C LYS A 314 13.41 -34.96 10.38
N GLY A 315 13.60 -34.16 11.43
CA GLY A 315 12.69 -34.08 12.56
C GLY A 315 13.17 -34.94 13.70
N ASN A 316 12.38 -35.92 14.17
CA ASN A 316 12.58 -36.66 15.40
C ASN A 316 12.66 -35.72 16.61
N HIS A 317 11.67 -34.84 16.70
CA HIS A 317 11.53 -33.91 17.81
C HIS A 317 10.06 -33.50 18.00
N TRP A 318 9.79 -32.90 19.14
CA TRP A 318 8.48 -32.39 19.49
C TRP A 318 8.57 -31.00 20.14
N HIS A 319 7.43 -30.34 20.30
CA HIS A 319 7.29 -28.99 20.82
C HIS A 319 6.28 -28.95 21.96
N MET A 320 6.48 -28.01 22.91
CA MET A 320 5.51 -27.73 23.98
C MET A 320 4.34 -26.92 23.52
N SER A 321 4.61 -25.81 22.81
CA SER A 321 3.61 -24.83 22.35
C SER A 321 3.73 -24.49 20.88
N LYS A 322 4.95 -24.61 20.33
CA LYS A 322 5.21 -24.38 18.92
C LYS A 322 4.50 -25.45 18.09
N TRP A 323 3.96 -25.07 16.96
CA TRP A 323 3.36 -25.98 16.00
C TRP A 323 3.74 -25.59 14.57
N GLU A 324 3.75 -26.57 13.70
CA GLU A 324 4.24 -26.42 12.35
C GLU A 324 3.26 -27.02 11.35
N ARG A 325 3.33 -26.57 10.10
CA ARG A 325 2.55 -27.11 8.99
C ARG A 325 3.49 -27.41 7.85
N PHE A 326 3.48 -28.66 7.38
CA PHE A 326 4.31 -29.13 6.28
C PHE A 326 3.47 -29.35 5.04
N LEU A 327 4.01 -28.93 3.88
CA LEU A 327 3.45 -29.16 2.57
C LEU A 327 4.55 -29.67 1.64
N VAL A 328 4.43 -30.90 1.17
CA VAL A 328 5.33 -31.44 0.15
C VAL A 328 4.92 -30.87 -1.22
N VAL A 329 5.88 -30.23 -1.92
CA VAL A 329 5.66 -29.59 -3.22
C VAL A 329 6.35 -30.33 -4.36
N SER A 330 7.38 -31.16 -4.05
CA SER A 330 8.04 -32.02 -5.03
C SER A 330 8.60 -33.26 -4.33
N GLY A 331 8.51 -34.43 -4.96
CA GLY A 331 8.87 -35.71 -4.40
C GLY A 331 7.74 -36.38 -3.62
N THR A 332 8.06 -37.46 -2.90
CA THR A 332 7.15 -38.23 -2.03
C THR A 332 7.77 -38.43 -0.67
N ALA A 333 7.00 -38.17 0.38
CA ALA A 333 7.44 -38.27 1.77
C ALA A 333 6.53 -39.16 2.62
N SER A 334 7.12 -39.83 3.62
CA SER A 334 6.42 -40.30 4.80
C SER A 334 6.57 -39.27 5.92
N ILE A 335 5.47 -38.82 6.46
CA ILE A 335 5.42 -37.99 7.66
C ILE A 335 4.83 -38.82 8.77
N LYS A 336 5.57 -38.95 9.88
CA LYS A 336 5.16 -39.73 11.05
C LYS A 336 4.97 -38.81 12.25
N LEU A 337 3.93 -39.09 13.03
CA LEU A 337 3.64 -38.43 14.30
C LEU A 337 3.32 -39.47 15.36
N ARG A 338 3.83 -39.28 16.58
CA ARG A 338 3.53 -40.09 17.74
C ARG A 338 3.36 -39.19 18.97
N LYS A 339 2.30 -39.42 19.73
CA LYS A 339 2.11 -38.72 21.00
C LYS A 339 3.27 -39.02 21.95
N VAL A 340 3.82 -37.99 22.57
CA VAL A 340 4.92 -38.12 23.55
C VAL A 340 4.44 -38.83 24.83
N GLY A 341 5.28 -39.67 25.41
CA GLY A 341 4.97 -40.42 26.61
C GLY A 341 4.44 -41.84 26.32
N GLU A 342 3.80 -42.46 27.32
CA GLU A 342 3.36 -43.84 27.33
C GLU A 342 1.86 -43.96 27.67
N ASP A 343 1.25 -45.03 27.23
CA ASP A 343 -0.12 -45.41 27.61
C ASP A 343 -0.20 -45.93 29.06
N ALA A 344 -1.39 -46.30 29.52
CA ALA A 344 -1.63 -46.79 30.87
C ALA A 344 -0.90 -48.12 31.19
N ASN A 345 -0.36 -48.81 30.18
CA ASN A 345 0.39 -50.08 30.31
C ASN A 345 1.91 -49.86 30.18
N GLY A 346 2.36 -48.63 30.05
CA GLY A 346 3.78 -48.29 29.86
C GLY A 346 4.30 -48.50 28.44
N ASN A 347 3.43 -48.57 27.42
CA ASN A 347 3.82 -48.69 26.03
C ASN A 347 3.81 -47.32 25.33
N PRO A 348 4.73 -47.05 24.37
CA PRO A 348 4.64 -45.89 23.51
C PRO A 348 3.30 -45.84 22.79
N PHE A 349 2.77 -44.64 22.61
CA PHE A 349 1.55 -44.43 21.80
C PHE A 349 1.75 -44.89 20.35
N PRO A 350 0.68 -45.24 19.62
CA PRO A 350 0.77 -45.64 18.22
C PRO A 350 1.27 -44.48 17.34
N VAL A 351 1.93 -44.84 16.24
CA VAL A 351 2.41 -43.90 15.23
C VAL A 351 1.32 -43.69 14.18
N ASP A 352 0.98 -42.42 13.91
CA ASP A 352 0.21 -42.01 12.75
C ASP A 352 1.17 -41.71 11.58
N GLU A 353 0.95 -42.32 10.42
CA GLU A 353 1.80 -42.15 9.25
C GLU A 353 1.01 -41.65 8.05
N TYR A 354 1.51 -40.59 7.42
CA TYR A 354 0.94 -39.96 6.25
C TYR A 354 1.92 -39.99 5.08
N THR A 355 1.57 -40.71 4.02
CA THR A 355 2.29 -40.60 2.73
C THR A 355 1.73 -39.42 1.97
N VAL A 356 2.57 -38.44 1.61
CA VAL A 356 2.23 -37.20 0.94
C VAL A 356 3.19 -36.95 -0.24
N SER A 357 2.70 -36.23 -1.28
CA SER A 357 3.54 -35.98 -2.46
C SER A 357 3.19 -34.64 -3.11
N GLY A 358 4.09 -34.14 -3.97
CA GLY A 358 3.86 -32.95 -4.77
C GLY A 358 2.72 -33.12 -5.82
N SER A 359 2.34 -34.35 -6.18
CA SER A 359 1.21 -34.61 -7.09
C SER A 359 -0.14 -34.70 -6.37
N ASP A 360 -0.16 -34.91 -5.04
CA ASP A 360 -1.34 -34.90 -4.19
C ASP A 360 -1.03 -34.06 -2.95
N MET A 361 -1.10 -32.74 -3.10
CA MET A 361 -0.69 -31.81 -2.05
C MET A 361 -1.67 -31.81 -0.89
N ARG A 362 -1.18 -32.27 0.25
CA ARG A 362 -1.89 -32.23 1.54
C ARG A 362 -1.03 -31.55 2.59
N ALA A 363 -1.61 -30.63 3.36
CA ALA A 363 -0.96 -30.06 4.53
C ALA A 363 -1.04 -31.06 5.70
N VAL A 364 0.07 -31.26 6.40
CA VAL A 364 0.14 -32.05 7.63
C VAL A 364 0.53 -31.12 8.77
N GLU A 365 -0.25 -31.16 9.86
CA GLU A 365 -0.01 -30.39 11.07
C GLU A 365 0.91 -31.13 12.03
N MET A 366 2.01 -30.49 12.45
CA MET A 366 2.88 -30.95 13.52
C MET A 366 2.40 -30.32 14.81
N ILE A 367 1.59 -31.04 15.56
CA ILE A 367 0.88 -30.51 16.73
C ILE A 367 1.73 -30.60 18.00
N PRO A 368 1.58 -29.67 18.96
CA PRO A 368 2.28 -29.76 20.25
C PRO A 368 2.05 -31.07 20.98
N GLY A 369 3.10 -31.55 21.64
CA GLY A 369 3.08 -32.80 22.39
C GLY A 369 3.14 -34.07 21.54
N TYR A 370 3.44 -33.94 20.24
CA TYR A 370 3.70 -35.09 19.35
C TYR A 370 5.10 -34.98 18.75
N THR A 371 5.90 -36.04 18.90
CA THR A 371 7.13 -36.15 18.13
C THR A 371 6.80 -36.43 16.68
N HIS A 372 7.55 -35.85 15.78
CA HIS A 372 7.30 -35.94 14.34
C HIS A 372 8.58 -36.06 13.52
N SER A 373 8.45 -36.68 12.35
CA SER A 373 9.53 -36.81 11.38
C SER A 373 8.98 -36.74 9.95
N ILE A 374 9.85 -36.32 9.01
CA ILE A 374 9.59 -36.35 7.57
C ILE A 374 10.73 -37.11 6.88
N THR A 375 10.39 -38.13 6.11
CA THR A 375 11.35 -38.98 5.38
C THR A 375 11.12 -38.85 3.88
N ASN A 376 12.18 -38.58 3.13
CA ASN A 376 12.17 -38.67 1.67
C ASN A 376 12.13 -40.14 1.25
N LEU A 377 11.07 -40.53 0.54
CA LEU A 377 10.86 -41.91 0.10
C LEU A 377 11.52 -42.24 -1.25
N SER A 378 12.13 -41.27 -1.92
CA SER A 378 12.88 -41.49 -3.16
C SER A 378 14.32 -41.95 -2.86
N ASP A 379 14.84 -42.86 -3.67
CA ASP A 379 16.24 -43.27 -3.65
C ASP A 379 17.12 -42.37 -4.56
N THR A 380 16.54 -41.52 -5.40
CA THR A 380 17.26 -40.80 -6.45
C THR A 380 16.97 -39.31 -6.51
N GLU A 381 15.81 -38.86 -6.03
CA GLU A 381 15.36 -37.50 -6.18
C GLU A 381 15.23 -36.79 -4.84
N ASP A 382 15.51 -35.48 -4.83
CA ASP A 382 15.33 -34.65 -3.65
C ASP A 382 13.83 -34.42 -3.36
N LEU A 383 13.51 -34.42 -2.07
CA LEU A 383 12.21 -33.98 -1.57
C LEU A 383 12.24 -32.49 -1.28
N VAL A 384 11.24 -31.75 -1.77
CA VAL A 384 11.06 -30.33 -1.46
C VAL A 384 9.76 -30.13 -0.69
N SER A 385 9.86 -29.52 0.49
CA SER A 385 8.68 -29.15 1.29
C SER A 385 8.74 -27.68 1.70
N VAL A 386 7.56 -27.05 1.79
CA VAL A 386 7.35 -25.77 2.43
C VAL A 386 6.91 -26.04 3.86
N MET A 387 7.52 -25.33 4.79
CA MET A 387 7.27 -25.44 6.23
C MET A 387 6.86 -24.06 6.76
N TRP A 388 5.78 -24.02 7.49
CA TRP A 388 5.39 -22.85 8.27
C TRP A 388 5.40 -23.21 9.75
N ALA A 389 6.03 -22.37 10.57
CA ALA A 389 6.00 -22.47 12.03
C ALA A 389 5.32 -21.21 12.59
N ASN A 390 4.49 -21.37 13.64
CA ASN A 390 3.74 -20.27 14.24
C ASN A 390 4.60 -19.20 14.91
N GLU A 391 5.89 -19.50 15.13
CA GLU A 391 6.89 -18.60 15.69
C GLU A 391 8.24 -18.76 14.98
N PRO A 392 9.06 -17.69 14.87
CA PRO A 392 10.43 -17.80 14.38
C PRO A 392 11.27 -18.71 15.29
N PHE A 393 12.26 -19.40 14.70
CA PHE A 393 13.21 -20.17 15.48
C PHE A 393 14.11 -19.24 16.32
N ASP A 394 14.13 -19.45 17.63
CA ASP A 394 15.01 -18.78 18.57
C ASP A 394 16.00 -19.80 19.17
N PRO A 395 17.31 -19.69 18.89
CA PRO A 395 18.30 -20.62 19.43
C PRO A 395 18.48 -20.52 20.96
N GLU A 396 18.09 -19.41 21.58
CA GLU A 396 18.15 -19.22 23.03
C GLU A 396 16.93 -19.83 23.73
N ASN A 397 15.79 -19.97 23.00
CA ASN A 397 14.56 -20.58 23.52
C ASN A 397 13.88 -21.41 22.43
N PRO A 398 14.49 -22.56 22.03
CA PRO A 398 14.13 -23.26 20.79
C PRO A 398 12.78 -23.99 20.82
N ASP A 399 12.18 -24.25 22.00
CA ASP A 399 10.98 -25.09 22.17
C ASP A 399 11.01 -26.33 21.25
N THR A 400 12.17 -27.06 21.26
CA THR A 400 12.39 -28.19 20.37
C THR A 400 13.14 -29.27 21.13
N TYR A 401 12.51 -30.43 21.31
CA TYR A 401 13.01 -31.53 22.14
C TYR A 401 13.15 -32.80 21.31
N TYR A 402 14.37 -33.35 21.27
CA TYR A 402 14.65 -34.57 20.52
C TYR A 402 13.92 -35.77 21.09
N GLU A 403 13.20 -36.49 20.26
CA GLU A 403 12.59 -37.78 20.54
C GLU A 403 12.25 -38.48 19.21
N GLU A 404 12.73 -39.71 18.99
CA GLU A 404 12.40 -40.49 17.79
C GLU A 404 10.90 -40.88 17.76
N VAL A 405 10.35 -40.88 16.53
CA VAL A 405 8.96 -41.28 16.31
C VAL A 405 8.80 -42.78 16.40
#